data_3ca9f866cd78416c5d5c1e58ffda7e02
#
_entry.id   3ca9f866cd78416c5d5c1e58ffda7e02
#
_cell.length_a   1.000
_cell.length_b   1.000
_cell.length_c   1.000
_cell.angle_alpha   90.00
_cell.angle_beta   90.00
_cell.angle_gamma   90.00
#
_symmetry.space_group_name_H-M   'P 1'
#
loop_
_entity.id
_entity.type
_entity.pdbx_description
1 polymer ?
#
loop_
_entity_poly.entity_id
_entity_poly.type
_entity_poly.pdbx_seq_one_letter_code
_entity_poly.pdbx_strand_id
1 'polypeptide(L)'
;MLSVQSSYAGGHQLKIGFVNPVKLLELSPQGEKALLLLEEEFRPRDQELIDIREKVVVLEDDLDKNRLVLQASQIKKKQRANDSLKRKLKRDQQEAREDYNIRRNEELAKLQRLVREMIVTIANEEGFDLIVEQAVYVSNRIDLTERVLQRLLKE
;
A
#
# COMPACT_ATOMS: atom_id res chain seq x y z
N MET A 1 41.88 15.92 57.71
CA MET A 1 40.68 15.29 57.14
C MET A 1 40.31 16.03 55.88
N LEU A 2 40.63 15.46 54.72
CA LEU A 2 40.19 16.01 53.43
C LEU A 2 38.87 15.35 53.07
N SER A 3 37.80 16.11 53.02
CA SER A 3 36.50 15.66 52.48
C SER A 3 36.54 15.69 50.96
N VAL A 4 36.54 14.53 50.35
CA VAL A 4 36.35 14.38 48.90
C VAL A 4 34.88 14.62 48.60
N GLN A 5 34.55 15.79 48.08
CA GLN A 5 33.24 16.04 47.48
C GLN A 5 33.17 15.32 46.15
N SER A 6 32.41 14.20 46.11
CA SER A 6 32.05 13.50 44.89
C SER A 6 31.04 14.34 44.14
N SER A 7 31.50 15.11 43.14
CA SER A 7 30.60 15.75 42.15
C SER A 7 29.94 14.65 41.32
N TYR A 8 28.71 14.31 41.65
CA TYR A 8 27.85 13.59 40.74
C TYR A 8 27.60 14.47 39.53
N ALA A 9 28.32 14.22 38.44
CA ALA A 9 27.98 14.74 37.14
C ALA A 9 26.56 14.26 36.83
N GLY A 10 25.62 15.18 36.75
CA GLY A 10 24.24 14.90 36.37
C GLY A 10 24.24 14.25 34.98
N GLY A 11 24.16 12.91 34.98
CA GLY A 11 24.07 12.16 33.73
C GLY A 11 22.81 12.62 32.96
N HIS A 12 23.02 13.16 31.78
CA HIS A 12 21.93 13.49 30.89
C HIS A 12 21.15 12.18 30.63
N GLN A 13 19.93 12.10 31.14
CA GLN A 13 19.13 10.89 31.02
C GLN A 13 18.62 10.83 29.57
N LEU A 14 19.13 9.89 28.75
CA LEU A 14 18.73 9.71 27.37
C LEU A 14 17.23 9.48 27.27
N LYS A 15 16.55 10.30 26.47
CA LYS A 15 15.13 10.17 26.15
C LYS A 15 14.97 9.35 24.88
N ILE A 16 14.58 8.08 25.04
CA ILE A 16 14.40 7.15 23.94
C ILE A 16 12.92 6.92 23.69
N GLY A 17 12.51 6.93 22.43
CA GLY A 17 11.18 6.57 21.96
C GLY A 17 11.20 5.37 21.02
N PHE A 18 10.05 4.73 20.89
CA PHE A 18 9.78 3.70 19.89
C PHE A 18 8.56 4.08 19.07
N VAL A 19 8.56 3.76 17.79
CA VAL A 19 7.40 3.86 16.90
C VAL A 19 7.27 2.60 16.06
N ASN A 20 6.02 2.20 15.79
CA ASN A 20 5.72 1.13 14.84
C ASN A 20 5.23 1.74 13.51
N PRO A 21 6.11 1.88 12.49
CA PRO A 21 5.74 2.53 11.24
C PRO A 21 4.68 1.75 10.46
N VAL A 22 4.66 0.42 10.54
CA VAL A 22 3.65 -0.40 9.87
C VAL A 22 2.26 -0.06 10.41
N LYS A 23 2.12 -0.02 11.74
CA LYS A 23 0.84 0.36 12.39
C LYS A 23 0.42 1.79 12.04
N LEU A 24 1.38 2.72 11.93
CA LEU A 24 1.11 4.09 11.51
C LEU A 24 0.60 4.16 10.07
N LEU A 25 1.20 3.41 9.15
CA LEU A 25 0.79 3.35 7.75
C LEU A 25 -0.62 2.75 7.59
N GLU A 26 -0.92 1.69 8.35
CA GLU A 26 -2.19 0.98 8.27
C GLU A 26 -3.37 1.76 8.90
N LEU A 27 -3.13 2.47 10.00
CA LEU A 27 -4.19 3.14 10.78
C LEU A 27 -4.30 4.64 10.51
N SER A 28 -3.41 5.22 9.70
CA SER A 28 -3.49 6.66 9.40
C SER A 28 -4.59 6.97 8.39
N PRO A 29 -5.30 8.10 8.53
CA PRO A 29 -6.26 8.55 7.53
C PRO A 29 -5.62 8.78 6.16
N GLN A 30 -4.36 9.16 6.13
CA GLN A 30 -3.59 9.35 4.91
C GLN A 30 -3.36 8.02 4.18
N GLY A 31 -3.16 6.93 4.94
CA GLY A 31 -3.07 5.56 4.39
C GLY A 31 -4.39 5.10 3.78
N GLU A 32 -5.50 5.29 4.49
CA GLU A 32 -6.84 5.01 3.98
C GLU A 32 -7.14 5.81 2.71
N LYS A 33 -6.86 7.10 2.72
CA LYS A 33 -7.03 7.99 1.55
C LYS A 33 -6.19 7.53 0.36
N ALA A 34 -4.96 7.11 0.57
CA ALA A 34 -4.09 6.61 -0.49
C ALA A 34 -4.66 5.34 -1.15
N LEU A 35 -5.22 4.41 -0.35
CA LEU A 35 -5.89 3.21 -0.88
C LEU A 35 -7.14 3.56 -1.70
N LEU A 36 -7.98 4.47 -1.22
CA LEU A 36 -9.18 4.92 -1.94
C LEU A 36 -8.82 5.59 -3.27
N LEU A 37 -7.78 6.42 -3.31
CA LEU A 37 -7.31 7.05 -4.54
C LEU A 37 -6.82 6.02 -5.56
N LEU A 38 -6.10 4.99 -5.12
CA LEU A 38 -5.66 3.90 -5.99
C LEU A 38 -6.86 3.12 -6.54
N GLU A 39 -7.84 2.80 -5.71
CA GLU A 39 -9.06 2.12 -6.14
C GLU A 39 -9.83 2.94 -7.17
N GLU A 40 -9.99 4.24 -6.98
CA GLU A 40 -10.63 5.13 -7.94
C GLU A 40 -9.85 5.24 -9.25
N GLU A 41 -8.53 5.34 -9.20
CA GLU A 41 -7.65 5.41 -10.36
C GLU A 41 -7.74 4.15 -11.23
N PHE A 42 -7.83 2.97 -10.61
CA PHE A 42 -7.81 1.68 -11.33
C PHE A 42 -9.21 1.14 -11.66
N ARG A 43 -10.28 1.67 -11.07
CA ARG A 43 -11.68 1.24 -11.32
C ARG A 43 -12.07 1.19 -12.79
N PRO A 44 -11.78 2.19 -13.66
CA PRO A 44 -12.12 2.13 -15.08
C PRO A 44 -11.43 0.97 -15.79
N ARG A 45 -10.18 0.70 -15.43
CA ARG A 45 -9.37 -0.38 -16.03
C ARG A 45 -9.88 -1.77 -15.61
N ASP A 46 -10.28 -1.91 -14.34
CA ASP A 46 -10.92 -3.12 -13.86
C ASP A 46 -12.24 -3.39 -14.58
N GLN A 47 -13.05 -2.36 -14.84
CA GLN A 47 -14.28 -2.48 -15.61
C GLN A 47 -13.99 -2.93 -17.05
N GLU A 48 -12.98 -2.37 -17.73
CA GLU A 48 -12.59 -2.83 -19.07
C GLU A 48 -12.18 -4.29 -19.09
N LEU A 49 -11.46 -4.77 -18.07
CA LEU A 49 -11.08 -6.18 -17.94
C LEU A 49 -12.30 -7.09 -17.74
N ILE A 50 -13.29 -6.64 -16.97
CA ILE A 50 -14.58 -7.34 -16.80
C ILE A 50 -15.31 -7.43 -18.14
N ASP A 51 -15.43 -6.32 -18.86
CA ASP A 51 -16.11 -6.28 -20.16
C ASP A 51 -15.46 -7.21 -21.20
N ILE A 52 -14.13 -7.26 -21.24
CA ILE A 52 -13.40 -8.17 -22.14
C ILE A 52 -13.65 -9.63 -21.73
N ARG A 53 -13.65 -9.94 -20.43
CA ARG A 53 -13.90 -11.28 -19.91
C ARG A 53 -15.32 -11.75 -20.28
N GLU A 54 -16.32 -10.88 -20.12
CA GLU A 54 -17.70 -11.18 -20.50
C GLU A 54 -17.83 -11.47 -22.00
N LYS A 55 -17.15 -10.68 -22.87
CA LYS A 55 -17.12 -10.93 -24.31
C LYS A 55 -16.50 -12.29 -24.66
N VAL A 56 -15.46 -12.70 -23.95
CA VAL A 56 -14.84 -14.02 -24.11
C VAL A 56 -15.86 -15.11 -23.75
N VAL A 57 -16.51 -15.00 -22.59
CA VAL A 57 -17.51 -15.99 -22.14
C VAL A 57 -18.68 -16.11 -23.13
N VAL A 58 -19.21 -14.98 -23.60
CA VAL A 58 -20.31 -14.97 -24.59
C VAL A 58 -19.89 -15.62 -25.90
N LEU A 59 -18.67 -15.37 -26.39
CA LEU A 59 -18.18 -16.00 -27.62
C LEU A 59 -17.95 -17.50 -27.47
N GLU A 60 -17.48 -17.96 -26.32
CA GLU A 60 -17.31 -19.37 -26.02
C GLU A 60 -18.64 -20.10 -25.96
N ASP A 61 -19.61 -19.55 -25.24
CA ASP A 61 -20.95 -20.08 -25.13
C ASP A 61 -21.67 -20.15 -26.50
N ASP A 62 -21.53 -19.12 -27.31
CA ASP A 62 -22.08 -19.10 -28.68
C ASP A 62 -21.40 -20.13 -29.59
N LEU A 63 -20.10 -20.31 -29.49
CA LEU A 63 -19.39 -21.36 -30.24
C LEU A 63 -19.83 -22.76 -29.82
N ASP A 64 -20.00 -22.99 -28.52
CA ASP A 64 -20.43 -24.31 -28.01
C ASP A 64 -21.86 -24.64 -28.38
N LYS A 65 -22.78 -23.71 -28.25
CA LYS A 65 -24.20 -23.91 -28.57
C LYS A 65 -24.47 -24.07 -30.06
N ASN A 66 -23.76 -23.32 -30.89
CA ASN A 66 -24.05 -23.24 -32.32
C ASN A 66 -23.07 -24.02 -33.20
N ARG A 67 -22.18 -24.80 -32.62
CA ARG A 67 -21.13 -25.55 -33.33
C ARG A 67 -21.65 -26.47 -34.44
N LEU A 68 -22.85 -27.01 -34.28
CA LEU A 68 -23.47 -27.94 -35.25
C LEU A 68 -24.23 -27.22 -36.37
N VAL A 69 -24.56 -25.94 -36.19
CA VAL A 69 -25.37 -25.16 -37.14
C VAL A 69 -24.54 -24.15 -37.93
N LEU A 70 -23.40 -23.75 -37.41
CA LEU A 70 -22.51 -22.78 -38.05
C LEU A 70 -21.67 -23.42 -39.16
N GLN A 71 -21.43 -22.64 -40.22
CA GLN A 71 -20.48 -23.04 -41.26
C GLN A 71 -19.03 -23.04 -40.73
N ALA A 72 -18.20 -23.90 -41.26
CA ALA A 72 -16.79 -24.02 -40.83
C ALA A 72 -16.00 -22.69 -40.87
N SER A 73 -16.29 -21.85 -41.86
CA SER A 73 -15.70 -20.52 -42.00
C SER A 73 -16.08 -19.57 -40.85
N GLN A 74 -17.35 -19.64 -40.42
CA GLN A 74 -17.89 -18.84 -39.31
C GLN A 74 -17.31 -19.30 -37.97
N ILE A 75 -17.24 -20.63 -37.76
CA ILE A 75 -16.58 -21.19 -36.56
C ILE A 75 -15.14 -20.71 -36.47
N LYS A 76 -14.38 -20.83 -37.55
CA LYS A 76 -12.96 -20.40 -37.58
C LYS A 76 -12.78 -18.89 -37.32
N LYS A 77 -13.68 -18.06 -37.86
CA LYS A 77 -13.68 -16.60 -37.61
C LYS A 77 -13.94 -16.29 -36.13
N LYS A 78 -14.95 -16.92 -35.52
CA LYS A 78 -15.31 -16.73 -34.11
C LYS A 78 -14.21 -17.24 -33.18
N GLN A 79 -13.60 -18.39 -33.48
CA GLN A 79 -12.46 -18.90 -32.71
C GLN A 79 -11.26 -17.93 -32.72
N ARG A 80 -10.89 -17.40 -33.89
CA ARG A 80 -9.81 -16.41 -34.00
C ARG A 80 -10.11 -15.13 -33.21
N ALA A 81 -11.37 -14.66 -33.23
CA ALA A 81 -11.80 -13.50 -32.44
C ALA A 81 -11.68 -13.79 -30.93
N ASN A 82 -12.15 -14.97 -30.49
CA ASN A 82 -12.05 -15.40 -29.11
C ASN A 82 -10.60 -15.49 -28.64
N ASP A 83 -9.73 -16.14 -29.41
CA ASP A 83 -8.30 -16.25 -29.09
C ASP A 83 -7.62 -14.88 -29.03
N SER A 84 -8.00 -13.95 -29.88
CA SER A 84 -7.50 -12.57 -29.84
C SER A 84 -7.93 -11.84 -28.59
N LEU A 85 -9.21 -11.98 -28.18
CA LEU A 85 -9.73 -11.38 -26.93
C LEU A 85 -9.07 -11.99 -25.69
N LYS A 86 -8.86 -13.31 -25.67
CA LYS A 86 -8.13 -13.97 -24.57
C LYS A 86 -6.70 -13.48 -24.43
N ARG A 87 -5.99 -13.32 -25.57
CA ARG A 87 -4.63 -12.77 -25.53
C ARG A 87 -4.63 -11.31 -25.06
N LYS A 88 -5.60 -10.52 -25.52
CA LYS A 88 -5.76 -9.14 -25.06
C LYS A 88 -6.04 -9.09 -23.55
N LEU A 89 -7.00 -9.87 -23.07
CA LEU A 89 -7.33 -9.94 -21.64
C LEU A 89 -6.12 -10.28 -20.78
N LYS A 90 -5.35 -11.30 -21.18
CA LYS A 90 -4.15 -11.71 -20.43
C LYS A 90 -3.10 -10.61 -20.37
N ARG A 91 -2.84 -9.93 -21.49
CA ARG A 91 -1.88 -8.81 -21.54
C ARG A 91 -2.35 -7.65 -20.69
N ASP A 92 -3.60 -7.21 -20.88
CA ASP A 92 -4.15 -6.05 -20.18
C ASP A 92 -4.24 -6.29 -18.65
N GLN A 93 -4.53 -7.54 -18.22
CA GLN A 93 -4.47 -7.93 -16.80
C GLN A 93 -3.05 -7.82 -16.23
N GLN A 94 -2.04 -8.25 -16.99
CA GLN A 94 -0.66 -8.16 -16.56
C GLN A 94 -0.21 -6.70 -16.44
N GLU A 95 -0.48 -5.89 -17.47
CA GLU A 95 -0.17 -4.45 -17.47
C GLU A 95 -0.87 -3.73 -16.31
N ALA A 96 -2.17 -3.99 -16.10
CA ALA A 96 -2.92 -3.39 -15.00
C ALA A 96 -2.32 -3.74 -13.63
N ARG A 97 -1.90 -4.99 -13.45
CA ARG A 97 -1.28 -5.46 -12.21
C ARG A 97 0.08 -4.81 -11.97
N GLU A 98 0.89 -4.68 -13.02
CA GLU A 98 2.21 -4.06 -12.93
C GLU A 98 2.08 -2.57 -12.60
N ASP A 99 1.21 -1.85 -13.30
CA ASP A 99 0.94 -0.43 -13.06
C ASP A 99 0.37 -0.19 -11.66
N TYR A 100 -0.57 -1.02 -11.20
CA TYR A 100 -1.11 -0.94 -9.84
C TYR A 100 0.00 -1.09 -8.79
N ASN A 101 0.90 -2.07 -8.96
CA ASN A 101 2.00 -2.28 -8.04
C ASN A 101 2.97 -1.08 -8.01
N ILE A 102 3.27 -0.49 -9.15
CA ILE A 102 4.11 0.72 -9.26
C ILE A 102 3.43 1.87 -8.52
N ARG A 103 2.17 2.15 -8.83
CA ARG A 103 1.41 3.25 -8.21
C ARG A 103 1.26 3.06 -6.70
N ARG A 104 0.96 1.83 -6.26
CA ARG A 104 0.88 1.49 -4.84
C ARG A 104 2.20 1.75 -4.12
N ASN A 105 3.32 1.36 -4.72
CA ASN A 105 4.64 1.59 -4.12
C ASN A 105 4.98 3.09 -4.05
N GLU A 106 4.60 3.88 -5.04
CA GLU A 106 4.75 5.34 -5.02
C GLU A 106 3.96 5.98 -3.88
N GLU A 107 2.68 5.60 -3.71
CA GLU A 107 1.83 6.11 -2.64
C GLU A 107 2.37 5.69 -1.26
N LEU A 108 2.81 4.44 -1.12
CA LEU A 108 3.44 3.95 0.10
C LEU A 108 4.71 4.75 0.45
N ALA A 109 5.54 5.05 -0.55
CA ALA A 109 6.76 5.85 -0.34
C ALA A 109 6.45 7.30 0.08
N LYS A 110 5.38 7.90 -0.45
CA LYS A 110 4.91 9.24 -0.01
C LYS A 110 4.47 9.19 1.45
N LEU A 111 3.66 8.20 1.80
CA LEU A 111 3.15 8.03 3.15
C LEU A 111 4.29 7.77 4.17
N GLN A 112 5.26 6.94 3.81
CA GLN A 112 6.44 6.70 4.65
C GLN A 112 7.24 7.98 4.90
N ARG A 113 7.38 8.85 3.90
CA ARG A 113 8.04 10.15 4.08
C ARG A 113 7.28 11.04 5.05
N LEU A 114 5.95 11.16 4.88
CA LEU A 114 5.10 11.95 5.76
C LEU A 114 5.20 11.47 7.22
N VAL A 115 5.09 10.16 7.44
CA VAL A 115 5.21 9.56 8.78
C VAL A 115 6.59 9.85 9.38
N ARG A 116 7.66 9.73 8.60
CA ARG A 116 9.02 10.04 9.05
C ARG A 116 9.19 11.50 9.45
N GLU A 117 8.70 12.43 8.64
CA GLU A 117 8.73 13.86 8.93
C GLU A 117 7.98 14.18 10.23
N MET A 118 6.83 13.55 10.44
CA MET A 118 6.06 13.69 11.68
C MET A 118 6.83 13.16 12.90
N ILE A 119 7.47 11.99 12.78
CA ILE A 119 8.29 11.42 13.86
C ILE A 119 9.45 12.35 14.21
N VAL A 120 10.14 12.90 13.21
CA VAL A 120 11.26 13.85 13.42
C VAL A 120 10.75 15.13 14.07
N THR A 121 9.59 15.64 13.67
CA THR A 121 8.98 16.81 14.28
C THR A 121 8.71 16.59 15.78
N ILE A 122 8.05 15.47 16.11
CA ILE A 122 7.78 15.10 17.51
C ILE A 122 9.08 14.91 18.29
N ALA A 123 10.09 14.27 17.68
CA ALA A 123 11.39 14.07 18.33
C ALA A 123 12.05 15.39 18.72
N ASN A 124 12.04 16.37 17.82
CA ASN A 124 12.63 17.70 18.06
C ASN A 124 11.81 18.49 19.08
N GLU A 125 10.47 18.52 18.95
CA GLU A 125 9.57 19.28 19.84
C GLU A 125 9.64 18.77 21.29
N GLU A 126 9.76 17.46 21.46
CA GLU A 126 9.74 16.83 22.78
C GLU A 126 11.14 16.47 23.33
N GLY A 127 12.20 16.74 22.59
CA GLY A 127 13.57 16.52 23.01
C GLY A 127 13.92 15.04 23.18
N PHE A 128 13.55 14.19 22.22
CA PHE A 128 14.01 12.82 22.15
C PHE A 128 15.44 12.77 21.57
N ASP A 129 16.30 11.98 22.22
CA ASP A 129 17.67 11.75 21.76
C ASP A 129 17.72 10.65 20.68
N LEU A 130 16.78 9.69 20.75
CA LEU A 130 16.69 8.57 19.82
C LEU A 130 15.25 8.07 19.70
N ILE A 131 14.81 7.82 18.46
CA ILE A 131 13.59 7.07 18.17
C ILE A 131 13.94 5.85 17.33
N VAL A 132 13.50 4.66 17.74
CA VAL A 132 13.74 3.38 17.09
C VAL A 132 12.46 2.82 16.50
N GLU A 133 12.57 2.13 15.35
CA GLU A 133 11.45 1.52 14.63
C GLU A 133 11.37 0.01 14.80
N GLN A 134 12.45 -0.62 15.26
CA GLN A 134 12.53 -2.07 15.44
C GLN A 134 13.05 -2.40 16.84
N ALA A 135 12.31 -3.22 17.55
CA ALA A 135 12.68 -3.72 18.85
C ALA A 135 12.04 -5.08 19.13
N VAL A 136 12.75 -5.94 19.87
CA VAL A 136 12.20 -7.24 20.30
C VAL A 136 11.13 -7.07 21.36
N TYR A 137 11.28 -6.04 22.21
CA TYR A 137 10.34 -5.69 23.27
C TYR A 137 10.29 -4.19 23.46
N VAL A 138 9.09 -3.66 23.66
CA VAL A 138 8.85 -2.24 23.92
C VAL A 138 7.85 -2.12 25.07
N SER A 139 8.18 -1.34 26.08
CA SER A 139 7.22 -0.99 27.12
C SER A 139 6.32 0.16 26.62
N ASN A 140 5.07 0.18 27.06
CA ASN A 140 4.12 1.26 26.74
C ASN A 140 4.64 2.67 27.11
N ARG A 141 5.60 2.74 28.03
CA ARG A 141 6.16 4.00 28.51
C ARG A 141 6.96 4.75 27.41
N ILE A 142 7.61 4.01 26.51
CA ILE A 142 8.43 4.59 25.44
C ILE A 142 7.78 4.45 24.06
N ASP A 143 6.64 3.79 23.92
CA ASP A 143 5.91 3.64 22.66
C ASP A 143 5.17 4.94 22.33
N LEU A 144 5.59 5.57 21.25
CA LEU A 144 5.04 6.84 20.74
C LEU A 144 4.03 6.61 19.60
N THR A 145 3.79 5.36 19.18
CA THR A 145 2.99 5.04 17.99
C THR A 145 1.62 5.69 18.02
N GLU A 146 0.91 5.56 19.14
CA GLU A 146 -0.41 6.18 19.28
C GLU A 146 -0.35 7.72 19.26
N ARG A 147 0.69 8.32 19.83
CA ARG A 147 0.89 9.77 19.81
C ARG A 147 1.15 10.31 18.42
N VAL A 148 1.97 9.61 17.62
CA VAL A 148 2.22 9.94 16.22
C VAL A 148 0.94 9.81 15.41
N LEU A 149 0.15 8.74 15.64
CA LEU A 149 -1.14 8.54 14.98
C LEU A 149 -2.12 9.68 15.27
N GLN A 150 -2.24 10.09 16.53
CA GLN A 150 -3.09 11.22 16.94
C GLN A 150 -2.66 12.56 16.30
N ARG A 151 -1.37 12.71 16.00
CA ARG A 151 -0.86 13.89 15.30
C ARG A 151 -1.23 13.85 13.81
N LEU A 152 -1.09 12.69 13.16
CA LEU A 152 -1.50 12.46 11.77
C LEU A 152 -3.01 12.66 11.55
N LEU A 153 -3.83 12.41 12.57
CA LEU A 153 -5.28 12.66 12.52
C LEU A 153 -5.66 14.15 12.49
N LYS A 154 -4.74 15.04 12.86
CA LYS A 154 -5.00 16.50 12.95
C LYS A 154 -4.53 17.28 11.73
N GLU A 155 -3.80 16.64 10.84
CA GLU A 155 -3.33 17.18 9.55
C GLU A 155 -4.24 16.77 8.38
#